data_bf557eb6adb4eaebead6a1ca9a27c282
#
_entry.id   bf557eb6adb4eaebead6a1ca9a27c282
#
_cell.length_a   1.000
_cell.length_b   1.000
_cell.length_c   1.000
_cell.angle_alpha   90.00
_cell.angle_beta   90.00
_cell.angle_gamma   90.00
#
_symmetry.space_group_name_H-M   'P 1'
#
loop_
_entity.id
_entity.type
_entity.pdbx_description
1 polymer ?
#
loop_
_entity_poly.entity_id
_entity_poly.type
_entity_poly.pdbx_seq_one_letter_code
_entity_poly.pdbx_strand_id
1 'polypeptide(L)'
;CDIREDNPFIHLPKVFYSKMDIRSEEVLTEMQKRRVDVVVHLASIVTPGKKSNREFEYSVDVLGTKNVLEACVKTNVKRIIISSSGAAYGYHPENEKWLVETDPIRGNEQFAYSYHKRLVEEMLAEYREKYPSLEQTIFRIGTILGSTVSNQITNLFDQRFLIGISGSKSPFVFIWDQDVVRCFAKAVDDEKTGIYNLAGDGALSVDELGVLLAKKVVKV
;
A
#
# COMPACT_ATOMS: atom_id res chain seq x y z
N CYS A 1 3.81 -15.66 -2.45
CA CYS A 1 4.11 -15.57 -3.90
C CYS A 1 4.71 -14.22 -4.22
N ASP A 2 5.59 -14.13 -5.17
CA ASP A 2 6.23 -12.89 -5.66
C ASP A 2 6.48 -13.07 -7.17
N ILE A 3 6.64 -11.97 -7.90
CA ILE A 3 7.03 -12.00 -9.32
C ILE A 3 8.49 -12.46 -9.52
N ARG A 4 9.32 -12.38 -8.47
CA ARG A 4 10.72 -12.83 -8.46
C ARG A 4 10.81 -14.33 -8.15
N GLU A 5 11.75 -15.00 -8.79
CA GLU A 5 12.08 -16.40 -8.47
C GLU A 5 12.92 -16.53 -7.22
N ASP A 6 13.90 -15.65 -7.08
CA ASP A 6 14.84 -15.69 -5.98
C ASP A 6 14.21 -15.10 -4.72
N ASN A 7 14.07 -15.95 -3.71
CA ASN A 7 13.76 -15.48 -2.38
C ASN A 7 15.08 -15.32 -1.60
N PRO A 8 15.50 -14.09 -1.30
CA PRO A 8 16.72 -13.85 -0.53
C PRO A 8 16.58 -14.22 0.95
N PHE A 9 15.38 -14.61 1.39
CA PHE A 9 15.10 -14.95 2.79
C PHE A 9 15.21 -16.46 3.02
N ILE A 10 15.51 -16.82 4.25
CA ILE A 10 15.60 -18.21 4.69
C ILE A 10 14.26 -18.90 4.47
N HIS A 11 14.28 -20.09 3.85
CA HIS A 11 13.10 -20.93 3.73
C HIS A 11 12.64 -21.38 5.13
N LEU A 12 11.46 -20.89 5.51
CA LEU A 12 10.85 -21.27 6.77
C LEU A 12 10.07 -22.58 6.63
N PRO A 13 10.07 -23.45 7.65
CA PRO A 13 9.24 -24.66 7.66
C PRO A 13 7.77 -24.30 7.44
N LYS A 14 7.08 -25.07 6.59
CA LYS A 14 5.66 -24.87 6.23
C LYS A 14 5.36 -23.59 5.42
N VAL A 15 6.37 -22.88 4.95
CA VAL A 15 6.22 -21.74 4.04
C VAL A 15 6.58 -22.20 2.63
N PHE A 16 5.68 -21.96 1.68
CA PHE A 16 5.86 -22.29 0.27
C PHE A 16 6.04 -21.01 -0.53
N TYR A 17 7.13 -20.94 -1.25
CA TYR A 17 7.44 -19.83 -2.14
C TYR A 17 7.13 -20.23 -3.58
N SER A 18 6.48 -19.34 -4.31
CA SER A 18 6.26 -19.53 -5.75
C SER A 18 6.36 -18.20 -6.48
N LYS A 19 6.95 -18.23 -7.67
CA LYS A 19 6.89 -17.11 -8.60
C LYS A 19 5.49 -17.03 -9.17
N MET A 20 4.89 -15.87 -9.16
CA MET A 20 3.56 -15.65 -9.70
C MET A 20 3.33 -14.18 -10.03
N ASP A 21 2.85 -13.92 -11.22
CA ASP A 21 2.32 -12.61 -11.60
C ASP A 21 0.84 -12.55 -11.23
N ILE A 22 0.45 -11.55 -10.44
CA ILE A 22 -0.95 -11.39 -10.01
C ILE A 22 -1.93 -11.15 -11.17
N ARG A 23 -1.44 -10.84 -12.36
CA ARG A 23 -2.23 -10.69 -13.58
C ARG A 23 -2.53 -12.01 -14.30
N SER A 24 -1.87 -13.08 -13.89
CA SER A 24 -2.01 -14.39 -14.54
C SER A 24 -3.17 -15.22 -13.96
N GLU A 25 -3.63 -16.20 -14.73
CA GLU A 25 -4.63 -17.17 -14.28
C GLU A 25 -4.10 -18.12 -13.19
N GLU A 26 -2.79 -18.15 -13.00
CA GLU A 26 -2.14 -18.97 -11.97
C GLU A 26 -2.63 -18.61 -10.56
N VAL A 27 -3.03 -17.34 -10.34
CA VAL A 27 -3.60 -16.87 -9.06
C VAL A 27 -4.76 -17.76 -8.63
N LEU A 28 -5.71 -17.98 -9.53
CA LEU A 28 -6.88 -18.82 -9.25
C LEU A 28 -6.45 -20.27 -8.98
N THR A 29 -5.58 -20.82 -9.82
CA THR A 29 -5.12 -22.20 -9.73
C THR A 29 -4.38 -22.48 -8.42
N GLU A 30 -3.48 -21.59 -8.00
CA GLU A 30 -2.74 -21.73 -6.74
C GLU A 30 -3.66 -21.56 -5.52
N MET A 31 -4.62 -20.64 -5.55
CA MET A 31 -5.60 -20.50 -4.46
C MET A 31 -6.45 -21.77 -4.30
N GLN A 32 -6.92 -22.36 -5.39
CA GLN A 32 -7.68 -23.63 -5.38
C GLN A 32 -6.84 -24.79 -4.84
N LYS A 33 -5.63 -24.96 -5.38
CA LYS A 33 -4.72 -26.03 -5.01
C LYS A 33 -4.38 -26.02 -3.53
N ARG A 34 -4.21 -24.82 -2.96
CA ARG A 34 -3.77 -24.66 -1.57
C ARG A 34 -4.92 -24.44 -0.59
N ARG A 35 -6.15 -24.33 -1.07
CA ARG A 35 -7.34 -24.06 -0.24
C ARG A 35 -7.10 -22.85 0.67
N VAL A 36 -6.78 -21.72 0.06
CA VAL A 36 -6.43 -20.48 0.77
C VAL A 36 -7.65 -19.91 1.51
N ASP A 37 -7.53 -19.68 2.80
CA ASP A 37 -8.57 -19.06 3.63
C ASP A 37 -8.41 -17.53 3.71
N VAL A 38 -7.17 -17.04 3.77
CA VAL A 38 -6.85 -15.62 3.91
C VAL A 38 -5.81 -15.21 2.87
N VAL A 39 -6.05 -14.09 2.21
CA VAL A 39 -5.10 -13.48 1.28
C VAL A 39 -4.56 -12.19 1.86
N VAL A 40 -3.24 -12.05 1.93
CA VAL A 40 -2.57 -10.77 2.21
C VAL A 40 -2.04 -10.23 0.89
N HIS A 41 -2.68 -9.19 0.35
CA HIS A 41 -2.38 -8.61 -0.94
C HIS A 41 -1.50 -7.37 -0.80
N LEU A 42 -0.20 -7.53 -1.10
CA LEU A 42 0.83 -6.49 -0.98
C LEU A 42 1.37 -6.04 -2.35
N ALA A 43 1.02 -6.74 -3.43
CA ALA A 43 1.56 -6.46 -4.75
C ALA A 43 1.07 -5.11 -5.26
N SER A 44 1.99 -4.19 -5.51
CA SER A 44 1.73 -2.86 -6.06
C SER A 44 3.04 -2.24 -6.55
N ILE A 45 2.95 -1.35 -7.53
CA ILE A 45 4.10 -0.57 -8.01
C ILE A 45 4.15 0.76 -7.26
N VAL A 46 4.90 0.78 -6.16
CA VAL A 46 5.09 1.98 -5.33
C VAL A 46 6.10 2.95 -5.96
N THR A 47 7.14 2.40 -6.59
CA THR A 47 8.20 3.16 -7.22
C THR A 47 8.29 2.76 -8.68
N PRO A 48 7.82 3.60 -9.61
CA PRO A 48 8.01 3.36 -11.04
C PRO A 48 9.50 3.24 -11.35
N GLY A 49 9.84 2.41 -12.33
CA GLY A 49 11.20 2.32 -12.84
C GLY A 49 11.68 3.64 -13.46
N LYS A 50 12.91 3.65 -14.03
CA LYS A 50 13.50 4.84 -14.66
C LYS A 50 12.62 5.50 -15.73
N LYS A 51 11.68 4.76 -16.33
CA LYS A 51 10.61 5.27 -17.19
C LYS A 51 9.29 4.78 -16.59
N SER A 52 8.48 5.71 -16.07
CA SER A 52 7.10 5.42 -15.67
C SER A 52 6.33 4.89 -16.89
N ASN A 53 5.61 3.79 -16.70
CA ASN A 53 4.69 3.24 -17.70
C ASN A 53 3.33 3.09 -17.03
N ARG A 54 2.51 4.11 -17.18
CA ARG A 54 1.20 4.19 -16.53
C ARG A 54 0.27 3.02 -16.87
N GLU A 55 0.31 2.52 -18.10
CA GLU A 55 -0.49 1.36 -18.52
C GLU A 55 -0.02 0.09 -17.81
N PHE A 56 1.29 -0.11 -17.72
CA PHE A 56 1.85 -1.24 -16.99
C PHE A 56 1.54 -1.15 -15.49
N GLU A 57 1.73 0.01 -14.88
CA GLU A 57 1.40 0.26 -13.47
C GLU A 57 -0.09 -0.01 -13.21
N TYR A 58 -0.98 0.49 -14.07
CA TYR A 58 -2.42 0.20 -14.00
C TYR A 58 -2.72 -1.30 -14.13
N SER A 59 -2.05 -1.98 -15.06
CA SER A 59 -2.23 -3.42 -15.25
C SER A 59 -1.89 -4.25 -14.01
N VAL A 60 -0.87 -3.83 -13.26
CA VAL A 60 -0.48 -4.49 -12.00
C VAL A 60 -1.40 -4.05 -10.85
N ASP A 61 -1.49 -2.74 -10.60
CA ASP A 61 -2.16 -2.23 -9.41
C ASP A 61 -3.67 -2.44 -9.45
N VAL A 62 -4.31 -2.16 -10.58
CA VAL A 62 -5.78 -2.21 -10.70
C VAL A 62 -6.26 -3.54 -11.26
N LEU A 63 -5.78 -3.93 -12.44
CA LEU A 63 -6.23 -5.17 -13.07
C LEU A 63 -5.72 -6.41 -12.33
N GLY A 64 -4.49 -6.37 -11.83
CA GLY A 64 -3.95 -7.45 -10.99
C GLY A 64 -4.73 -7.62 -9.69
N THR A 65 -5.08 -6.53 -9.01
CA THR A 65 -5.93 -6.59 -7.81
C THR A 65 -7.32 -7.13 -8.15
N LYS A 66 -7.91 -6.72 -9.28
CA LYS A 66 -9.18 -7.29 -9.75
C LYS A 66 -9.10 -8.80 -9.93
N ASN A 67 -8.03 -9.29 -10.58
CA ASN A 67 -7.81 -10.72 -10.78
C ASN A 67 -7.70 -11.48 -9.43
N VAL A 68 -7.00 -10.90 -8.45
CA VAL A 68 -6.91 -11.46 -7.09
C VAL A 68 -8.30 -11.51 -6.42
N LEU A 69 -9.10 -10.46 -6.51
CA LEU A 69 -10.44 -10.41 -5.95
C LEU A 69 -11.38 -11.44 -6.59
N GLU A 70 -11.35 -11.56 -7.92
CA GLU A 70 -12.12 -12.57 -8.64
C GLU A 70 -11.72 -13.99 -8.23
N ALA A 71 -10.42 -14.25 -8.07
CA ALA A 71 -9.92 -15.53 -7.59
C ALA A 71 -10.40 -15.81 -6.15
N CYS A 72 -10.33 -14.82 -5.25
CA CYS A 72 -10.85 -14.95 -3.88
C CYS A 72 -12.33 -15.36 -3.86
N VAL A 73 -13.16 -14.68 -4.66
CA VAL A 73 -14.61 -15.01 -4.75
C VAL A 73 -14.82 -16.43 -5.29
N LYS A 74 -14.14 -16.80 -6.39
CA LYS A 74 -14.26 -18.12 -7.03
C LYS A 74 -13.79 -19.27 -6.14
N THR A 75 -12.87 -19.01 -5.21
CA THR A 75 -12.31 -20.04 -4.31
C THR A 75 -12.85 -20.00 -2.90
N ASN A 76 -13.83 -19.12 -2.63
CA ASN A 76 -14.43 -18.92 -1.31
C ASN A 76 -13.40 -18.56 -0.24
N VAL A 77 -12.41 -17.70 -0.59
CA VAL A 77 -11.52 -17.10 0.39
C VAL A 77 -12.36 -16.32 1.41
N LYS A 78 -12.09 -16.52 2.69
CA LYS A 78 -12.86 -15.88 3.77
C LYS A 78 -12.52 -14.41 3.91
N ARG A 79 -11.21 -14.08 3.81
CA ARG A 79 -10.74 -12.70 4.06
C ARG A 79 -9.63 -12.30 3.12
N ILE A 80 -9.67 -11.03 2.70
CA ILE A 80 -8.56 -10.37 2.03
C ILE A 80 -8.09 -9.17 2.86
N ILE A 81 -6.77 -9.07 3.06
CA ILE A 81 -6.10 -7.97 3.76
C ILE A 81 -5.26 -7.23 2.74
N ILE A 82 -5.50 -5.93 2.57
CA ILE A 82 -4.92 -5.15 1.47
C ILE A 82 -4.06 -4.00 2.00
N SER A 83 -2.86 -3.89 1.42
CA SER A 83 -1.99 -2.74 1.56
C SER A 83 -2.48 -1.61 0.64
N SER A 84 -3.32 -0.72 1.18
CA SER A 84 -3.64 0.57 0.57
C SER A 84 -2.65 1.64 1.05
N SER A 85 -2.96 2.90 0.82
CA SER A 85 -2.09 4.02 1.17
C SER A 85 -2.90 5.26 1.53
N GLY A 86 -2.37 6.11 2.39
CA GLY A 86 -2.88 7.47 2.58
C GLY A 86 -2.95 8.28 1.28
N ALA A 87 -2.20 7.89 0.24
CA ALA A 87 -2.30 8.49 -1.09
C ALA A 87 -3.68 8.32 -1.75
N ALA A 88 -4.51 7.36 -1.32
CA ALA A 88 -5.88 7.20 -1.81
C ALA A 88 -6.77 8.41 -1.52
N TYR A 89 -6.51 9.14 -0.44
CA TYR A 89 -7.20 10.40 -0.14
C TYR A 89 -6.93 11.49 -1.16
N GLY A 90 -5.78 11.42 -1.85
CA GLY A 90 -5.30 12.47 -2.73
C GLY A 90 -4.67 13.65 -1.97
N TYR A 91 -3.95 14.48 -2.69
CA TYR A 91 -3.23 15.65 -2.19
C TYR A 91 -3.97 16.91 -2.65
N HIS A 92 -4.97 17.32 -1.89
CA HIS A 92 -5.84 18.45 -2.21
C HIS A 92 -5.76 19.53 -1.13
N PRO A 93 -5.77 20.82 -1.49
CA PRO A 93 -5.71 21.92 -0.53
C PRO A 93 -6.89 21.93 0.46
N GLU A 94 -8.03 21.40 0.03
CA GLU A 94 -9.26 21.31 0.80
C GLU A 94 -9.35 20.06 1.70
N ASN A 95 -8.31 19.23 1.73
CA ASN A 95 -8.26 18.13 2.68
C ASN A 95 -8.18 18.66 4.12
N GLU A 96 -8.89 18.00 5.02
CA GLU A 96 -8.74 18.28 6.45
C GLU A 96 -7.31 18.00 6.91
N LYS A 97 -6.90 18.69 7.96
CA LYS A 97 -5.54 18.54 8.53
C LYS A 97 -5.26 17.09 8.98
N TRP A 98 -6.26 16.43 9.53
CA TRP A 98 -6.22 15.06 9.99
C TRP A 98 -7.33 14.29 9.32
N LEU A 99 -6.95 13.38 8.43
CA LEU A 99 -7.88 12.54 7.67
C LEU A 99 -8.26 11.31 8.49
N VAL A 100 -9.53 10.96 8.46
CA VAL A 100 -10.08 9.76 9.08
C VAL A 100 -10.60 8.79 8.02
N GLU A 101 -10.87 7.56 8.39
CA GLU A 101 -11.23 6.49 7.45
C GLU A 101 -12.54 6.74 6.70
N THR A 102 -13.41 7.59 7.24
CA THR A 102 -14.67 8.00 6.61
C THR A 102 -14.53 9.14 5.61
N ASP A 103 -13.36 9.79 5.56
CA ASP A 103 -13.11 10.86 4.59
C ASP A 103 -13.07 10.30 3.16
N PRO A 104 -13.55 11.08 2.18
CA PRO A 104 -13.62 10.64 0.80
C PRO A 104 -12.23 10.40 0.21
N ILE A 105 -12.09 9.30 -0.51
CA ILE A 105 -10.90 9.02 -1.32
C ILE A 105 -11.00 9.76 -2.64
N ARG A 106 -9.99 10.62 -2.92
CA ARG A 106 -9.96 11.52 -4.09
C ARG A 106 -8.62 11.48 -4.80
N GLY A 107 -7.96 10.31 -4.83
CA GLY A 107 -6.62 10.12 -5.41
C GLY A 107 -6.42 10.88 -6.72
N ASN A 108 -5.31 11.61 -6.82
CA ASN A 108 -5.02 12.54 -7.92
C ASN A 108 -4.77 11.81 -9.24
N GLU A 109 -5.51 12.15 -10.29
CA GLU A 109 -5.36 11.52 -11.61
C GLU A 109 -3.97 11.73 -12.24
N GLN A 110 -3.33 12.86 -11.95
CA GLN A 110 -1.97 13.17 -12.45
C GLN A 110 -0.88 12.34 -11.78
N PHE A 111 -1.15 11.80 -10.60
CA PHE A 111 -0.22 10.96 -9.85
C PHE A 111 -0.72 9.50 -9.86
N ALA A 112 -0.17 8.69 -10.76
CA ALA A 112 -0.64 7.34 -11.04
C ALA A 112 -0.84 6.48 -9.78
N TYR A 113 0.12 6.47 -8.85
CA TYR A 113 0.02 5.73 -7.60
C TYR A 113 -1.20 6.12 -6.76
N SER A 114 -1.41 7.43 -6.56
CA SER A 114 -2.56 7.96 -5.82
C SER A 114 -3.89 7.59 -6.51
N TYR A 115 -3.93 7.76 -7.82
CA TYR A 115 -5.09 7.41 -8.64
C TYR A 115 -5.41 5.91 -8.59
N HIS A 116 -4.39 5.05 -8.73
CA HIS A 116 -4.60 3.59 -8.68
C HIS A 116 -5.07 3.14 -7.30
N LYS A 117 -4.55 3.70 -6.20
CA LYS A 117 -5.02 3.37 -4.85
C LYS A 117 -6.49 3.76 -4.66
N ARG A 118 -6.94 4.89 -5.20
CA ARG A 118 -8.36 5.25 -5.23
C ARG A 118 -9.17 4.21 -5.98
N LEU A 119 -8.81 3.88 -7.22
CA LEU A 119 -9.55 2.91 -8.04
C LEU A 119 -9.63 1.53 -7.39
N VAL A 120 -8.56 1.09 -6.74
CA VAL A 120 -8.54 -0.18 -6.01
C VAL A 120 -9.52 -0.13 -4.84
N GLU A 121 -9.56 0.94 -4.06
CA GLU A 121 -10.51 1.04 -2.93
C GLU A 121 -11.97 1.21 -3.38
N GLU A 122 -12.23 1.91 -4.48
CA GLU A 122 -13.55 1.96 -5.12
C GLU A 122 -14.02 0.55 -5.54
N MET A 123 -13.15 -0.22 -6.19
CA MET A 123 -13.40 -1.62 -6.54
C MET A 123 -13.64 -2.50 -5.29
N LEU A 124 -12.85 -2.31 -4.23
CA LEU A 124 -13.05 -3.03 -2.97
C LEU A 124 -14.41 -2.73 -2.34
N ALA A 125 -14.88 -1.48 -2.42
CA ALA A 125 -16.21 -1.10 -1.96
C ALA A 125 -17.31 -1.83 -2.74
N GLU A 126 -17.22 -1.88 -4.07
CA GLU A 126 -18.14 -2.65 -4.93
C GLU A 126 -18.15 -4.14 -4.57
N TYR A 127 -16.96 -4.73 -4.37
CA TYR A 127 -16.84 -6.14 -4.00
C TYR A 127 -17.41 -6.43 -2.61
N ARG A 128 -17.28 -5.52 -1.65
CA ARG A 128 -17.83 -5.66 -0.30
C ARG A 128 -19.35 -5.68 -0.31
N GLU A 129 -19.99 -4.89 -1.17
CA GLU A 129 -21.42 -4.91 -1.34
C GLU A 129 -21.90 -6.18 -2.06
N LYS A 130 -21.20 -6.56 -3.13
CA LYS A 130 -21.61 -7.68 -4.00
C LYS A 130 -21.31 -9.05 -3.40
N TYR A 131 -20.22 -9.16 -2.64
CA TYR A 131 -19.71 -10.41 -2.07
C TYR A 131 -19.43 -10.27 -0.57
N PRO A 132 -20.47 -10.10 0.27
CA PRO A 132 -20.30 -9.84 1.70
C PRO A 132 -19.62 -10.98 2.47
N SER A 133 -19.56 -12.19 1.89
CA SER A 133 -18.82 -13.32 2.44
C SER A 133 -17.29 -13.18 2.31
N LEU A 134 -16.79 -12.30 1.43
CA LEU A 134 -15.39 -11.97 1.34
C LEU A 134 -15.09 -10.76 2.25
N GLU A 135 -14.72 -11.06 3.48
CA GLU A 135 -14.34 -10.05 4.46
C GLU A 135 -13.11 -9.26 4.00
N GLN A 136 -13.08 -7.96 4.30
CA GLN A 136 -12.01 -7.08 3.85
C GLN A 136 -11.38 -6.33 5.03
N THR A 137 -10.05 -6.31 5.07
CA THR A 137 -9.27 -5.41 5.91
C THR A 137 -8.38 -4.56 5.02
N ILE A 138 -8.53 -3.25 5.09
CA ILE A 138 -7.82 -2.29 4.23
C ILE A 138 -6.97 -1.40 5.11
N PHE A 139 -5.67 -1.38 4.87
CA PHE A 139 -4.74 -0.50 5.57
C PHE A 139 -4.30 0.65 4.67
N ARG A 140 -4.72 1.88 5.00
CA ARG A 140 -4.22 3.13 4.40
C ARG A 140 -2.95 3.54 5.12
N ILE A 141 -1.82 3.11 4.57
CA ILE A 141 -0.53 3.22 5.25
C ILE A 141 0.11 4.56 4.93
N GLY A 142 0.66 5.23 5.96
CA GLY A 142 1.52 6.39 5.81
C GLY A 142 2.90 6.04 5.24
N THR A 143 3.85 6.96 5.31
CA THR A 143 5.22 6.70 4.84
C THR A 143 5.93 5.70 5.75
N ILE A 144 6.24 4.53 5.22
CA ILE A 144 6.94 3.49 5.98
C ILE A 144 8.42 3.86 6.10
N LEU A 145 8.93 3.83 7.32
CA LEU A 145 10.34 3.92 7.65
C LEU A 145 10.82 2.58 8.23
N GLY A 146 12.08 2.24 7.99
CA GLY A 146 12.70 1.03 8.51
C GLY A 146 14.14 0.92 8.05
N SER A 147 14.95 0.11 8.72
CA SER A 147 16.38 -0.03 8.42
C SER A 147 16.65 -0.61 7.03
N THR A 148 15.70 -1.33 6.45
CA THR A 148 15.81 -1.94 5.12
C THR A 148 14.84 -1.33 4.10
N VAL A 149 14.09 -0.30 4.50
CA VAL A 149 13.11 0.35 3.62
C VAL A 149 13.80 1.36 2.72
N SER A 150 13.65 1.16 1.41
CA SER A 150 14.11 2.10 0.39
C SER A 150 12.96 2.35 -0.60
N ASN A 151 12.52 3.59 -0.68
CA ASN A 151 11.46 4.03 -1.59
C ASN A 151 11.71 5.48 -2.03
N GLN A 152 10.83 6.02 -2.88
CA GLN A 152 10.98 7.39 -3.39
C GLN A 152 11.03 8.44 -2.26
N ILE A 153 10.25 8.27 -1.19
CA ILE A 153 10.21 9.24 -0.08
C ILE A 153 11.47 9.14 0.77
N THR A 154 11.89 7.93 1.15
CA THR A 154 13.15 7.76 1.91
C THR A 154 14.37 8.27 1.13
N ASN A 155 14.38 8.06 -0.19
CA ASN A 155 15.43 8.56 -1.06
C ASN A 155 15.51 10.11 -1.11
N LEU A 156 14.37 10.81 -0.91
CA LEU A 156 14.41 12.28 -0.77
C LEU A 156 15.15 12.70 0.51
N PHE A 157 15.01 11.93 1.57
CA PHE A 157 15.67 12.21 2.84
C PHE A 157 17.17 11.86 2.82
N ASP A 158 17.62 10.99 1.92
CA ASP A 158 19.03 10.65 1.75
C ASP A 158 19.84 11.72 0.99
N GLN A 159 19.16 12.67 0.35
CA GLN A 159 19.84 13.76 -0.37
C GLN A 159 20.65 14.68 0.56
N ARG A 160 21.63 15.39 0.00
CA ARG A 160 22.48 16.33 0.76
C ARG A 160 21.67 17.46 1.42
N PHE A 161 20.58 17.85 0.82
CA PHE A 161 19.62 18.85 1.32
C PHE A 161 18.20 18.42 1.03
N LEU A 162 17.25 18.91 1.79
CA LEU A 162 15.84 18.67 1.57
C LEU A 162 15.23 19.77 0.73
N ILE A 163 14.27 19.42 -0.12
CA ILE A 163 13.49 20.40 -0.89
C ILE A 163 12.16 20.63 -0.19
N GLY A 164 11.83 21.88 0.10
CA GLY A 164 10.54 22.31 0.61
C GLY A 164 9.84 23.23 -0.38
N ILE A 165 8.51 23.20 -0.39
CA ILE A 165 7.70 24.09 -1.21
C ILE A 165 7.42 25.36 -0.43
N SER A 166 7.72 26.53 -1.03
CA SER A 166 7.44 27.84 -0.42
C SER A 166 5.94 27.99 -0.16
N GLY A 167 5.59 28.43 1.07
CA GLY A 167 4.19 28.57 1.49
C GLY A 167 3.51 27.26 1.92
N SER A 168 4.15 26.08 1.78
CA SER A 168 3.63 24.81 2.23
C SER A 168 4.41 24.24 3.41
N LYS A 169 3.72 23.65 4.37
CA LYS A 169 4.35 22.86 5.45
C LYS A 169 4.73 21.44 4.98
N SER A 170 4.08 20.95 3.93
CA SER A 170 4.28 19.60 3.36
C SER A 170 4.46 18.54 4.46
N PRO A 171 3.45 18.29 5.29
CA PRO A 171 3.59 17.39 6.42
C PRO A 171 3.72 15.94 5.97
N PHE A 172 4.62 15.21 6.61
CA PHE A 172 4.80 13.78 6.42
C PHE A 172 4.30 13.03 7.65
N VAL A 173 3.56 11.97 7.40
CA VAL A 173 3.12 11.00 8.41
C VAL A 173 3.93 9.74 8.22
N PHE A 174 4.52 9.24 9.30
CA PHE A 174 5.39 8.07 9.27
C PHE A 174 4.82 6.91 10.06
N ILE A 175 5.28 5.72 9.73
CA ILE A 175 5.07 4.51 10.52
C ILE A 175 6.30 3.61 10.40
N TRP A 176 6.66 2.91 11.47
CA TRP A 176 7.77 1.98 11.46
C TRP A 176 7.39 0.65 10.81
N ASP A 177 8.28 0.06 10.02
CA ASP A 177 8.02 -1.17 9.26
C ASP A 177 7.57 -2.35 10.15
N GLN A 178 8.15 -2.48 11.35
CA GLN A 178 7.76 -3.52 12.30
C GLN A 178 6.35 -3.32 12.85
N ASP A 179 5.87 -2.07 12.95
CA ASP A 179 4.49 -1.79 13.35
C ASP A 179 3.52 -2.18 12.23
N VAL A 180 3.89 -1.90 10.99
CA VAL A 180 3.11 -2.36 9.81
C VAL A 180 3.00 -3.89 9.83
N VAL A 181 4.13 -4.60 9.97
CA VAL A 181 4.14 -6.07 10.03
C VAL A 181 3.24 -6.59 11.16
N ARG A 182 3.32 -5.99 12.35
CA ARG A 182 2.46 -6.37 13.49
C ARG A 182 0.98 -6.15 13.19
N CYS A 183 0.60 -5.05 12.52
CA CYS A 183 -0.78 -4.80 12.12
C CYS A 183 -1.29 -5.85 11.14
N PHE A 184 -0.50 -6.21 10.14
CA PHE A 184 -0.87 -7.26 9.19
C PHE A 184 -1.00 -8.63 9.85
N ALA A 185 -0.03 -9.03 10.70
CA ALA A 185 -0.10 -10.28 11.44
C ALA A 185 -1.36 -10.32 12.32
N LYS A 186 -1.62 -9.23 13.07
CA LYS A 186 -2.81 -9.11 13.90
C LYS A 186 -4.12 -9.19 13.10
N ALA A 187 -4.17 -8.61 11.90
CA ALA A 187 -5.35 -8.70 11.04
C ALA A 187 -5.62 -10.12 10.53
N VAL A 188 -4.55 -10.94 10.38
CA VAL A 188 -4.70 -12.36 10.05
C VAL A 188 -5.26 -13.14 11.26
N ASP A 189 -4.75 -12.87 12.47
CA ASP A 189 -5.07 -13.64 13.67
C ASP A 189 -6.42 -13.24 14.30
N ASP A 190 -6.70 -11.92 14.41
CA ASP A 190 -7.84 -11.38 15.19
C ASP A 190 -9.16 -11.34 14.40
N GLU A 191 -9.16 -11.72 13.15
CA GLU A 191 -10.34 -11.68 12.27
C GLU A 191 -11.04 -10.31 12.18
N LYS A 192 -10.30 -9.23 12.40
CA LYS A 192 -10.83 -7.87 12.31
C LYS A 192 -10.96 -7.41 10.87
N THR A 193 -12.13 -6.89 10.55
CA THR A 193 -12.45 -6.29 9.24
C THR A 193 -12.60 -4.78 9.35
N GLY A 194 -12.49 -4.09 8.23
CA GLY A 194 -12.67 -2.65 8.15
C GLY A 194 -11.57 -1.92 7.41
N ILE A 195 -11.65 -0.60 7.42
CA ILE A 195 -10.64 0.30 6.86
C ILE A 195 -9.92 0.97 8.03
N TYR A 196 -8.60 1.04 7.98
CA TYR A 196 -7.77 1.59 9.04
C TYR A 196 -6.65 2.45 8.47
N ASN A 197 -6.50 3.66 9.00
CA ASN A 197 -5.28 4.44 8.79
C ASN A 197 -4.15 3.85 9.61
N LEU A 198 -3.02 3.52 8.98
CA LEU A 198 -1.82 3.09 9.68
C LEU A 198 -0.78 4.19 9.66
N ALA A 199 -0.58 4.82 10.80
CA ALA A 199 0.34 5.92 11.00
C ALA A 199 0.89 5.92 12.43
N GLY A 200 2.09 6.43 12.62
CA GLY A 200 2.59 6.81 13.92
C GLY A 200 1.97 8.13 14.38
N ASP A 201 2.26 8.52 15.62
CA ASP A 201 1.73 9.72 16.21
C ASP A 201 2.29 11.00 15.56
N GLY A 202 1.41 11.92 15.20
CA GLY A 202 1.76 13.24 14.69
C GLY A 202 2.17 13.26 13.21
N ALA A 203 2.68 14.41 12.79
CA ALA A 203 3.23 14.65 11.47
C ALA A 203 4.41 15.61 11.57
N LEU A 204 5.39 15.46 10.69
CA LEU A 204 6.58 16.31 10.63
C LEU A 204 6.59 17.11 9.33
N SER A 205 6.78 18.42 9.44
CA SER A 205 7.05 19.27 8.29
C SER A 205 8.45 19.00 7.72
N VAL A 206 8.69 19.41 6.48
CA VAL A 206 10.03 19.30 5.87
C VAL A 206 11.09 20.09 6.66
N ASP A 207 10.70 21.17 7.31
CA ASP A 207 11.63 21.99 8.14
C ASP A 207 12.03 21.23 9.41
N GLU A 208 11.07 20.60 10.10
CA GLU A 208 11.34 19.74 11.27
C GLU A 208 12.21 18.53 10.89
N LEU A 209 11.94 17.92 9.73
CA LEU A 209 12.79 16.86 9.19
C LEU A 209 14.21 17.35 8.93
N GLY A 210 14.36 18.57 8.40
CA GLY A 210 15.67 19.21 8.21
C GLY A 210 16.46 19.30 9.52
N VAL A 211 15.81 19.72 10.58
CA VAL A 211 16.43 19.79 11.93
C VAL A 211 16.82 18.40 12.42
N LEU A 212 15.90 17.44 12.38
CA LEU A 212 16.12 16.06 12.86
C LEU A 212 17.25 15.34 12.11
N LEU A 213 17.35 15.56 10.80
CA LEU A 213 18.35 14.95 9.93
C LEU A 213 19.65 15.75 9.84
N ALA A 214 19.76 16.89 10.52
CA ALA A 214 20.85 17.85 10.41
C ALA A 214 21.14 18.26 8.95
N LYS A 215 20.07 18.47 8.15
CA LYS A 215 20.14 18.83 6.73
C LYS A 215 19.53 20.19 6.47
N LYS A 216 20.15 20.92 5.52
CA LYS A 216 19.59 22.20 5.04
C LYS A 216 18.31 21.94 4.25
N VAL A 217 17.29 22.76 4.50
CA VAL A 217 16.07 22.82 3.67
C VAL A 217 16.22 23.96 2.66
N VAL A 218 16.01 23.65 1.41
CA VAL A 218 15.98 24.61 0.30
C VAL A 218 14.52 24.78 -0.12
N LYS A 219 14.02 26.01 -0.03
CA LYS A 219 12.63 26.30 -0.46
C LYS A 219 12.62 26.67 -1.96
N VAL A 220 11.69 26.10 -2.70
CA VAL A 220 11.43 26.37 -4.11
C VAL A 220 10.05 26.91 -4.31
#